data_bba9ba319b86c3160c65458b1e0a2e6e
#
_entry.id   bba9ba319b86c3160c65458b1e0a2e6e
#
_cell.length_a   1.000
_cell.length_b   1.000
_cell.length_c   1.000
_cell.angle_alpha   90.00
_cell.angle_beta   90.00
_cell.angle_gamma   90.00
#
_symmetry.space_group_name_H-M   'P 1'
#
loop_
_entity.id
_entity.type
_entity.pdbx_description
1 polymer ?
#
loop_
_entity_poly.entity_id
_entity_poly.type
_entity_poly.pdbx_seq_one_letter_code
_entity_poly.pdbx_strand_id
1 'polypeptide(L)'
;EKTAVRLFFCITGVLRMKTEWLYTADEWDNIPEIVKRCEAQGITFIYIVGGRGTGKTYGIFDYVLTNNIGFTYLRRTQLAFDTILTDELNPFNQYNEDHNINIIMKKNTKVSAGIYYGVEQDDVIKPSGKAIGLAGALTTFSKLRGLSAEWMKLFFYDEFIPERHEKKIKGEAAAFFNAYETINRNREFKGQKPLLAIAASNSEDIGCSLFLELGLIKHFMNMEKKGIEVKFMP
;
A
#
# COMPACT_ATOMS: atom_id res chain seq x y z
N GLU A 1 22.77 -11.06 12.86
CA GLU A 1 22.62 -11.10 11.39
C GLU A 1 21.52 -10.11 11.04
N LYS A 2 21.87 -9.06 10.27
CA LYS A 2 20.88 -8.11 9.75
C LYS A 2 20.01 -8.89 8.76
N THR A 3 18.71 -9.01 9.04
CA THR A 3 17.75 -9.60 8.12
C THR A 3 17.85 -8.85 6.79
N ALA A 4 18.26 -9.53 5.74
CA ALA A 4 18.40 -8.92 4.42
C ALA A 4 17.01 -8.49 3.93
N VAL A 5 16.84 -7.20 3.70
CA VAL A 5 15.61 -6.64 3.12
C VAL A 5 15.48 -7.16 1.71
N ARG A 6 14.47 -7.98 1.44
CA ARG A 6 14.18 -8.48 0.09
C ARG A 6 13.10 -7.64 -0.55
N LEU A 7 13.34 -7.23 -1.77
CA LEU A 7 12.54 -6.28 -2.51
C LEU A 7 11.95 -6.94 -3.77
N PHE A 8 10.70 -6.62 -4.05
CA PHE A 8 10.04 -6.95 -5.31
C PHE A 8 9.70 -5.66 -6.04
N PHE A 9 9.97 -5.64 -7.34
CA PHE A 9 9.55 -4.55 -8.22
C PHE A 9 8.66 -5.10 -9.31
N CYS A 10 7.53 -4.47 -9.50
CA CYS A 10 6.63 -4.72 -10.60
C CYS A 10 6.41 -3.42 -11.39
N ILE A 11 6.61 -3.47 -12.70
CA ILE A 11 6.20 -2.41 -13.62
C ILE A 11 5.06 -2.99 -14.44
N THR A 12 3.84 -2.52 -14.20
CA THR A 12 2.66 -2.96 -14.92
C THR A 12 2.38 -2.03 -16.11
N GLY A 13 1.93 -2.61 -17.24
CA GLY A 13 1.56 -1.85 -18.42
C GLY A 13 2.67 -1.63 -19.46
N VAL A 14 3.80 -2.30 -19.37
CA VAL A 14 4.86 -2.26 -20.41
C VAL A 14 4.49 -3.19 -21.57
N LEU A 15 4.44 -2.66 -22.79
CA LEU A 15 3.91 -3.29 -24.02
C LEU A 15 4.76 -4.46 -24.60
N ARG A 16 5.72 -5.04 -23.87
CA ARG A 16 6.56 -6.13 -24.38
C ARG A 16 6.48 -7.37 -23.50
N MET A 17 5.92 -8.45 -24.08
CA MET A 17 5.80 -9.77 -23.46
C MET A 17 5.28 -9.72 -22.03
N LYS A 18 3.96 -9.61 -21.88
CA LYS A 18 3.25 -9.63 -20.59
C LYS A 18 3.62 -10.90 -19.82
N THR A 19 4.04 -10.74 -18.58
CA THR A 19 4.21 -11.86 -17.65
C THR A 19 2.84 -12.30 -17.16
N GLU A 20 2.29 -13.36 -17.76
CA GLU A 20 0.88 -13.79 -17.63
C GLU A 20 0.35 -13.83 -16.18
N TRP A 21 1.18 -14.26 -15.22
CA TRP A 21 0.73 -14.36 -13.82
C TRP A 21 0.59 -13.01 -13.09
N LEU A 22 1.12 -11.91 -13.69
CA LEU A 22 0.97 -10.56 -13.11
C LEU A 22 -0.43 -10.01 -13.24
N TYR A 23 -1.22 -10.56 -14.18
CA TYR A 23 -2.52 -10.01 -14.54
C TYR A 23 -3.61 -11.03 -14.31
N THR A 24 -4.81 -10.55 -14.00
CA THR A 24 -6.04 -11.34 -14.03
C THR A 24 -6.50 -11.55 -15.47
N ALA A 25 -7.54 -12.38 -15.67
CA ALA A 25 -8.16 -12.56 -16.98
C ALA A 25 -8.68 -11.24 -17.59
N ASP A 26 -9.06 -10.28 -16.73
CA ASP A 26 -9.54 -8.95 -17.13
C ASP A 26 -8.40 -7.92 -17.24
N GLU A 27 -7.15 -8.38 -17.32
CA GLU A 27 -5.93 -7.54 -17.42
C GLU A 27 -5.64 -6.62 -16.20
N TRP A 28 -6.20 -6.90 -15.04
CA TRP A 28 -5.90 -6.18 -13.81
C TRP A 28 -4.69 -6.79 -13.09
N ASP A 29 -4.02 -5.97 -12.27
CA ASP A 29 -2.89 -6.44 -11.46
C ASP A 29 -3.31 -7.57 -10.50
N ASN A 30 -2.70 -8.75 -10.66
CA ASN A 30 -3.03 -9.95 -9.88
C ASN A 30 -2.35 -9.92 -8.51
N ILE A 31 -2.84 -9.09 -7.62
CA ILE A 31 -2.27 -8.89 -6.28
C ILE A 31 -2.13 -10.18 -5.48
N PRO A 32 -3.13 -11.09 -5.43
CA PRO A 32 -3.00 -12.36 -4.71
C PRO A 32 -1.80 -13.20 -5.17
N GLU A 33 -1.60 -13.34 -6.49
CA GLU A 33 -0.49 -14.13 -7.02
C GLU A 33 0.86 -13.43 -6.84
N ILE A 34 0.91 -12.10 -6.95
CA ILE A 34 2.09 -11.28 -6.65
C ILE A 34 2.52 -11.51 -5.21
N VAL A 35 1.60 -11.37 -4.25
CA VAL A 35 1.88 -11.57 -2.82
C VAL A 35 2.35 -12.99 -2.55
N LYS A 36 1.64 -14.00 -3.06
CA LYS A 36 2.00 -15.41 -2.89
C LYS A 36 3.42 -15.73 -3.36
N ARG A 37 3.83 -15.22 -4.54
CA ARG A 37 5.19 -15.41 -5.06
C ARG A 37 6.24 -14.67 -4.26
N CYS A 38 5.92 -13.47 -3.78
CA CYS A 38 6.81 -12.70 -2.92
C CYS A 38 7.02 -13.40 -1.57
N GLU A 39 5.95 -13.86 -0.93
CA GLU A 39 6.03 -14.60 0.34
C GLU A 39 6.83 -15.90 0.20
N ALA A 40 6.66 -16.65 -0.90
CA ALA A 40 7.42 -17.87 -1.17
C ALA A 40 8.94 -17.62 -1.27
N GLN A 41 9.35 -16.39 -1.61
CA GLN A 41 10.75 -15.99 -1.68
C GLN A 41 11.23 -15.21 -0.45
N GLY A 42 10.38 -15.07 0.57
CA GLY A 42 10.67 -14.34 1.81
C GLY A 42 10.83 -12.84 1.57
N ILE A 43 10.13 -12.28 0.57
CA ILE A 43 10.14 -10.86 0.27
C ILE A 43 9.22 -10.13 1.23
N THR A 44 9.71 -9.00 1.76
CA THR A 44 9.01 -8.18 2.75
C THR A 44 8.46 -6.90 2.13
N PHE A 45 9.13 -6.34 1.13
CA PHE A 45 8.74 -5.07 0.50
C PHE A 45 8.42 -5.28 -0.98
N ILE A 46 7.20 -4.90 -1.37
CA ILE A 46 6.68 -4.98 -2.74
C ILE A 46 6.44 -3.56 -3.25
N TYR A 47 7.05 -3.20 -4.37
CA TYR A 47 6.80 -1.94 -5.06
C TYR A 47 6.09 -2.21 -6.37
N ILE A 48 4.90 -1.65 -6.56
CA ILE A 48 4.07 -1.79 -7.76
C ILE A 48 3.94 -0.42 -8.42
N VAL A 49 4.51 -0.30 -9.62
CA VAL A 49 4.47 0.94 -10.40
C VAL A 49 3.87 0.65 -11.77
N GLY A 50 2.85 1.38 -12.17
CA GLY A 50 2.15 1.10 -13.43
C GLY A 50 1.19 2.20 -13.85
N GLY A 51 0.47 1.97 -14.94
CA GLY A 51 -0.53 2.89 -15.47
C GLY A 51 -1.68 3.17 -14.48
N ARG A 52 -2.43 4.24 -14.72
CA ARG A 52 -3.71 4.48 -14.02
C ARG A 52 -4.73 3.42 -14.45
N GLY A 53 -5.63 3.04 -13.54
CA GLY A 53 -6.74 2.13 -13.84
C GLY A 53 -6.36 0.66 -14.00
N THR A 54 -5.15 0.23 -13.62
CA THR A 54 -4.74 -1.19 -13.64
C THR A 54 -5.17 -1.98 -12.40
N GLY A 55 -6.02 -1.42 -11.56
CA GLY A 55 -6.59 -2.10 -10.38
C GLY A 55 -5.66 -2.22 -9.18
N LYS A 56 -4.51 -1.52 -9.12
CA LYS A 56 -3.54 -1.64 -8.02
C LYS A 56 -4.17 -1.48 -6.64
N THR A 57 -4.76 -0.33 -6.38
CA THR A 57 -5.36 -0.01 -5.07
C THR A 57 -6.56 -0.90 -4.78
N TYR A 58 -7.44 -1.10 -5.77
CA TYR A 58 -8.59 -1.99 -5.67
C TYR A 58 -8.17 -3.43 -5.34
N GLY A 59 -7.22 -3.98 -6.09
CA GLY A 59 -6.75 -5.36 -5.89
C GLY A 59 -6.07 -5.56 -4.53
N ILE A 60 -5.38 -4.53 -3.99
CA ILE A 60 -4.81 -4.61 -2.63
C ILE A 60 -5.94 -4.61 -1.58
N PHE A 61 -6.98 -3.79 -1.75
CA PHE A 61 -8.14 -3.81 -0.85
C PHE A 61 -8.89 -5.14 -0.95
N ASP A 62 -9.15 -5.64 -2.16
CA ASP A 62 -9.76 -6.95 -2.34
C ASP A 62 -8.96 -8.05 -1.64
N TYR A 63 -7.64 -8.06 -1.81
CA TYR A 63 -6.76 -9.02 -1.15
C TYR A 63 -6.87 -8.98 0.37
N VAL A 64 -6.81 -7.79 0.99
CA VAL A 64 -6.87 -7.70 2.46
C VAL A 64 -8.25 -7.98 3.02
N LEU A 65 -9.31 -7.55 2.34
CA LEU A 65 -10.69 -7.72 2.80
C LEU A 65 -11.16 -9.16 2.65
N THR A 66 -10.94 -9.78 1.49
CA THR A 66 -11.29 -11.19 1.23
C THR A 66 -10.57 -12.14 2.19
N ASN A 67 -9.31 -11.86 2.54
CA ASN A 67 -8.52 -12.69 3.43
C ASN A 67 -8.60 -12.26 4.92
N ASN A 68 -9.46 -11.31 5.28
CA ASN A 68 -9.60 -10.75 6.64
C ASN A 68 -8.26 -10.32 7.26
N ILE A 69 -7.42 -9.66 6.45
CA ILE A 69 -6.09 -9.18 6.85
C ILE A 69 -6.22 -7.77 7.42
N GLY A 70 -5.86 -7.60 8.69
CA GLY A 70 -5.72 -6.26 9.28
C GLY A 70 -4.59 -5.48 8.60
N PHE A 71 -4.82 -4.24 8.22
CA PHE A 71 -3.87 -3.48 7.40
C PHE A 71 -3.76 -2.01 7.80
N THR A 72 -2.64 -1.41 7.41
CA THR A 72 -2.45 0.04 7.45
C THR A 72 -2.56 0.58 6.03
N TYR A 73 -3.29 1.67 5.84
CA TYR A 73 -3.43 2.38 4.57
C TYR A 73 -2.87 3.79 4.68
N LEU A 74 -1.78 4.07 4.01
CA LEU A 74 -1.10 5.35 4.09
C LEU A 74 -1.13 6.11 2.77
N ARG A 75 -1.48 7.39 2.87
CA ARG A 75 -1.27 8.37 1.83
C ARG A 75 0.02 9.14 2.08
N ARG A 76 0.57 9.76 1.06
CA ARG A 76 1.86 10.43 1.11
C ARG A 76 1.86 11.63 2.06
N THR A 77 0.88 12.52 1.97
CA THR A 77 0.77 13.76 2.74
C THR A 77 -0.49 13.81 3.58
N GLN A 78 -0.52 14.69 4.59
CA GLN A 78 -1.72 14.91 5.39
C GLN A 78 -2.88 15.42 4.53
N LEU A 79 -2.62 16.30 3.55
CA LEU A 79 -3.66 16.78 2.64
C LEU A 79 -4.27 15.63 1.83
N ALA A 80 -3.43 14.77 1.24
CA ALA A 80 -3.91 13.60 0.49
C ALA A 80 -4.72 12.64 1.38
N PHE A 81 -4.31 12.48 2.64
CA PHE A 81 -5.08 11.69 3.61
C PHE A 81 -6.42 12.35 3.96
N ASP A 82 -6.44 13.65 4.25
CA ASP A 82 -7.69 14.36 4.60
C ASP A 82 -8.69 14.36 3.42
N THR A 83 -8.19 14.41 2.19
CA THR A 83 -9.01 14.37 0.98
C THR A 83 -9.79 13.06 0.85
N ILE A 84 -9.17 11.92 1.10
CA ILE A 84 -9.83 10.61 0.98
C ILE A 84 -10.81 10.28 2.13
N LEU A 85 -10.90 11.12 3.14
CA LEU A 85 -11.86 10.97 4.24
C LEU A 85 -13.24 11.52 3.93
N THR A 86 -13.41 12.18 2.79
CA THR A 86 -14.72 12.62 2.31
C THR A 86 -15.45 11.43 1.67
N ASP A 87 -16.78 11.41 1.78
CA ASP A 87 -17.59 10.30 1.23
C ASP A 87 -17.41 10.16 -0.28
N GLU A 88 -17.28 11.27 -1.00
CA GLU A 88 -17.11 11.30 -2.46
C GLU A 88 -15.77 10.72 -2.92
N LEU A 89 -14.69 10.90 -2.13
CA LEU A 89 -13.33 10.49 -2.48
C LEU A 89 -12.84 9.31 -1.63
N ASN A 90 -13.74 8.62 -0.95
CA ASN A 90 -13.42 7.42 -0.21
C ASN A 90 -12.87 6.34 -1.17
N PRO A 91 -11.65 5.85 -0.99
CA PRO A 91 -11.03 4.89 -1.91
C PRO A 91 -11.74 3.52 -1.94
N PHE A 92 -12.65 3.25 -1.01
CA PHE A 92 -13.45 2.03 -0.98
C PHE A 92 -14.77 2.14 -1.77
N ASN A 93 -15.14 3.30 -2.33
CA ASN A 93 -16.44 3.48 -2.98
C ASN A 93 -16.71 2.43 -4.05
N GLN A 94 -15.77 2.25 -5.00
CA GLN A 94 -15.95 1.24 -6.05
C GLN A 94 -16.06 -0.19 -5.47
N TYR A 95 -15.25 -0.52 -4.48
CA TYR A 95 -15.30 -1.82 -3.81
C TYR A 95 -16.65 -2.04 -3.08
N ASN A 96 -17.16 -0.99 -2.44
CA ASN A 96 -18.46 -1.02 -1.76
C ASN A 96 -19.59 -1.27 -2.74
N GLU A 97 -19.59 -0.61 -3.90
CA GLU A 97 -20.58 -0.81 -4.96
C GLU A 97 -20.54 -2.23 -5.51
N ASP A 98 -19.35 -2.71 -5.89
CA ASP A 98 -19.17 -4.01 -6.52
C ASP A 98 -19.57 -5.17 -5.60
N HIS A 99 -19.37 -5.02 -4.28
CA HIS A 99 -19.62 -6.07 -3.29
C HIS A 99 -20.89 -5.85 -2.45
N ASN A 100 -21.64 -4.75 -2.70
CA ASN A 100 -22.82 -4.36 -1.93
C ASN A 100 -22.57 -4.34 -0.42
N ILE A 101 -21.48 -3.69 -0.01
CA ILE A 101 -21.07 -3.51 1.39
C ILE A 101 -20.75 -2.05 1.67
N ASN A 102 -20.53 -1.70 2.92
CA ASN A 102 -20.12 -0.37 3.33
C ASN A 102 -18.80 -0.45 4.09
N ILE A 103 -17.69 -0.02 3.48
CA ILE A 103 -16.45 0.21 4.19
C ILE A 103 -16.26 1.71 4.32
N ILE A 104 -16.10 2.15 5.56
CA ILE A 104 -16.01 3.56 5.91
C ILE A 104 -14.74 3.86 6.69
N MET A 105 -14.27 5.09 6.55
CA MET A 105 -13.16 5.61 7.34
C MET A 105 -13.69 6.63 8.35
N LYS A 106 -13.38 6.42 9.63
CA LYS A 106 -13.77 7.34 10.72
C LYS A 106 -12.51 7.90 11.38
N LYS A 107 -12.41 9.23 11.40
CA LYS A 107 -11.31 9.93 12.08
C LYS A 107 -11.26 9.57 13.56
N ASN A 108 -10.13 9.05 14.02
CA ASN A 108 -9.84 8.76 15.42
C ASN A 108 -9.08 9.91 16.07
N THR A 109 -8.18 10.52 15.29
CA THR A 109 -7.36 11.67 15.69
C THR A 109 -7.22 12.64 14.51
N LYS A 110 -6.50 13.75 14.70
CA LYS A 110 -6.18 14.67 13.59
C LYS A 110 -5.34 14.03 12.48
N VAL A 111 -4.64 12.94 12.77
CA VAL A 111 -3.65 12.33 11.85
C VAL A 111 -3.94 10.88 11.52
N SER A 112 -5.06 10.32 11.99
CA SER A 112 -5.42 8.93 11.73
C SER A 112 -6.94 8.72 11.69
N ALA A 113 -7.36 7.72 10.91
CA ALA A 113 -8.72 7.21 10.85
C ALA A 113 -8.71 5.70 10.98
N GLY A 114 -9.67 5.14 11.69
CA GLY A 114 -9.97 3.71 11.65
C GLY A 114 -10.78 3.38 10.40
N ILE A 115 -10.54 2.20 9.83
CA ILE A 115 -11.30 1.63 8.72
C ILE A 115 -12.22 0.57 9.31
N TYR A 116 -13.51 0.61 8.95
CA TYR A 116 -14.54 -0.25 9.55
C TYR A 116 -15.51 -0.76 8.50
N TYR A 117 -16.15 -1.88 8.75
CA TYR A 117 -17.44 -2.17 8.12
C TYR A 117 -18.48 -1.21 8.66
N GLY A 118 -19.28 -0.65 7.78
CA GLY A 118 -20.39 0.23 8.11
C GLY A 118 -21.73 -0.51 8.12
N VAL A 119 -22.61 -0.10 8.99
CA VAL A 119 -24.02 -0.54 9.03
C VAL A 119 -24.91 0.68 8.96
N GLU A 120 -25.93 0.61 8.15
CA GLU A 120 -26.92 1.66 8.04
C GLU A 120 -27.81 1.68 9.30
N GLN A 121 -27.92 2.82 9.95
CA GLN A 121 -28.75 3.07 11.10
C GLN A 121 -29.32 4.49 11.01
N ASP A 122 -30.65 4.61 10.96
CA ASP A 122 -31.33 5.91 10.87
C ASP A 122 -30.84 6.75 9.66
N ASP A 123 -30.78 6.15 8.49
CA ASP A 123 -30.28 6.74 7.22
C ASP A 123 -28.82 7.23 7.29
N VAL A 124 -28.03 6.79 8.26
CA VAL A 124 -26.61 7.11 8.41
C VAL A 124 -25.78 5.83 8.50
N ILE A 125 -24.70 5.77 7.75
CA ILE A 125 -23.74 4.65 7.84
C ILE A 125 -22.84 4.87 9.06
N LYS A 126 -22.91 3.96 10.04
CA LYS A 126 -22.11 3.98 11.27
C LYS A 126 -21.09 2.84 11.31
N PRO A 127 -19.91 3.04 11.94
CA PRO A 127 -18.95 1.96 12.13
C PRO A 127 -19.53 0.79 12.91
N SER A 128 -19.30 -0.44 12.45
CA SER A 128 -19.68 -1.67 13.11
C SER A 128 -18.46 -2.48 13.53
N GLY A 129 -18.48 -3.00 14.73
CA GLY A 129 -17.41 -3.88 15.23
C GLY A 129 -16.07 -3.20 15.47
N LYS A 130 -15.01 -3.99 15.35
CA LYS A 130 -13.63 -3.50 15.50
C LYS A 130 -13.11 -2.94 14.18
N ALA A 131 -12.12 -2.04 14.27
CA ALA A 131 -11.43 -1.56 13.10
C ALA A 131 -10.76 -2.74 12.35
N ILE A 132 -10.94 -2.77 11.03
CA ILE A 132 -10.29 -3.72 10.11
C ILE A 132 -8.98 -3.17 9.54
N GLY A 133 -8.78 -1.85 9.63
CA GLY A 133 -7.58 -1.16 9.20
C GLY A 133 -7.37 0.16 9.90
N LEU A 134 -6.21 0.76 9.66
CA LEU A 134 -5.84 2.10 10.10
C LEU A 134 -5.37 2.91 8.89
N ALA A 135 -5.96 4.09 8.69
CA ALA A 135 -5.53 5.03 7.67
C ALA A 135 -4.80 6.24 8.27
N GLY A 136 -3.87 6.81 7.50
CA GLY A 136 -3.10 7.99 7.90
C GLY A 136 -2.23 8.55 6.79
N ALA A 137 -1.37 9.51 7.14
CA ALA A 137 -0.39 10.05 6.23
C ALA A 137 1.04 9.73 6.67
N LEU A 138 1.92 9.40 5.71
CA LEU A 138 3.33 9.11 5.99
C LEU A 138 3.99 10.26 6.74
N THR A 139 3.77 11.50 6.31
CA THR A 139 4.39 12.69 6.92
C THR A 139 4.02 12.92 8.39
N THR A 140 2.93 12.35 8.87
CA THR A 140 2.46 12.54 10.24
C THR A 140 2.41 11.24 11.05
N PHE A 141 2.77 10.11 10.44
CA PHE A 141 2.66 8.78 11.03
C PHE A 141 3.48 8.61 12.31
N SER A 142 4.63 9.29 12.41
CA SER A 142 5.46 9.29 13.63
C SER A 142 4.71 9.75 14.90
N LYS A 143 3.59 10.49 14.74
CA LYS A 143 2.73 10.91 15.85
C LYS A 143 1.88 9.78 16.43
N LEU A 144 1.81 8.63 15.74
CA LEU A 144 1.06 7.44 16.15
C LEU A 144 1.92 6.44 16.96
N ARG A 145 3.06 6.88 17.48
CA ARG A 145 3.90 6.06 18.38
C ARG A 145 3.09 5.58 19.58
N GLY A 146 3.20 4.29 19.90
CA GLY A 146 2.41 3.68 20.97
C GLY A 146 1.11 3.00 20.51
N LEU A 147 0.73 3.10 19.24
CA LEU A 147 -0.41 2.39 18.71
C LEU A 147 -0.28 0.87 18.88
N SER A 148 -1.33 0.20 19.37
CA SER A 148 -1.37 -1.28 19.34
C SER A 148 -1.67 -1.76 17.94
N ALA A 149 -0.66 -2.33 17.27
CA ALA A 149 -0.70 -2.66 15.84
C ALA A 149 -0.43 -4.16 15.55
N GLU A 150 -0.38 -5.01 16.57
CA GLU A 150 -0.01 -6.44 16.42
C GLU A 150 -0.98 -7.22 15.52
N TRP A 151 -2.23 -6.78 15.43
CA TRP A 151 -3.26 -7.39 14.59
C TRP A 151 -3.13 -7.04 13.09
N MET A 152 -2.39 -5.98 12.74
CA MET A 152 -2.14 -5.59 11.36
C MET A 152 -1.07 -6.52 10.76
N LYS A 153 -1.29 -7.00 9.55
CA LYS A 153 -0.39 -7.94 8.84
C LYS A 153 0.14 -7.38 7.53
N LEU A 154 -0.43 -6.26 7.06
CA LEU A 154 -0.04 -5.61 5.82
C LEU A 154 0.09 -4.10 6.02
N PHE A 155 1.17 -3.53 5.46
CA PHE A 155 1.44 -2.11 5.41
C PHE A 155 1.31 -1.64 3.96
N PHE A 156 0.28 -0.86 3.66
CA PHE A 156 0.02 -0.35 2.33
C PHE A 156 0.33 1.14 2.25
N TYR A 157 1.23 1.52 1.36
CA TYR A 157 1.58 2.90 1.05
C TYR A 157 1.14 3.23 -0.38
N ASP A 158 0.09 4.01 -0.50
CA ASP A 158 -0.56 4.34 -1.77
C ASP A 158 -0.11 5.70 -2.29
N GLU A 159 0.01 5.79 -3.63
CA GLU A 159 0.42 6.98 -4.37
C GLU A 159 1.73 7.60 -3.84
N PHE A 160 2.74 6.74 -3.67
CA PHE A 160 4.04 7.19 -3.15
C PHE A 160 4.87 8.01 -4.16
N ILE A 161 4.59 7.91 -5.46
CA ILE A 161 5.19 8.77 -6.48
C ILE A 161 4.35 10.04 -6.57
N PRO A 162 4.93 11.23 -6.26
CA PRO A 162 4.20 12.48 -6.35
C PRO A 162 3.90 12.85 -7.80
N GLU A 163 2.81 13.56 -8.03
CA GLU A 163 2.61 14.23 -9.30
C GLU A 163 3.67 15.31 -9.52
N ARG A 164 3.95 15.66 -10.79
CA ARG A 164 5.06 16.59 -11.15
C ARG A 164 5.02 17.94 -10.45
N HIS A 165 3.84 18.43 -10.10
CA HIS A 165 3.65 19.70 -9.40
C HIS A 165 3.71 19.58 -7.88
N GLU A 166 3.72 18.38 -7.33
CA GLU A 166 3.77 18.15 -5.89
C GLU A 166 5.19 18.28 -5.32
N LYS A 167 5.26 18.78 -4.09
CA LYS A 167 6.55 18.90 -3.38
C LYS A 167 7.10 17.53 -3.01
N LYS A 168 8.42 17.36 -3.20
CA LYS A 168 9.16 16.20 -2.71
C LYS A 168 9.24 16.25 -1.18
N ILE A 169 9.06 15.10 -0.54
CA ILE A 169 9.24 14.96 0.91
C ILE A 169 10.72 14.65 1.15
N LYS A 170 11.38 15.49 1.96
CA LYS A 170 12.77 15.25 2.37
C LYS A 170 12.81 14.10 3.39
N GLY A 171 13.68 13.13 3.17
CA GLY A 171 13.81 11.95 4.05
C GLY A 171 12.62 11.01 3.96
N GLU A 172 11.99 10.89 2.79
CA GLU A 172 10.78 10.08 2.60
C GLU A 172 11.04 8.59 2.86
N ALA A 173 12.20 8.05 2.48
CA ALA A 173 12.56 6.68 2.79
C ALA A 173 12.70 6.45 4.30
N ALA A 174 13.34 7.38 5.02
CA ALA A 174 13.44 7.30 6.46
C ALA A 174 12.05 7.36 7.14
N ALA A 175 11.15 8.22 6.65
CA ALA A 175 9.78 8.30 7.14
C ALA A 175 9.01 7.00 6.87
N PHE A 176 9.18 6.39 5.68
CA PHE A 176 8.57 5.13 5.28
C PHE A 176 9.02 3.98 6.21
N PHE A 177 10.32 3.81 6.42
CA PHE A 177 10.81 2.76 7.30
C PHE A 177 10.45 3.00 8.77
N ASN A 178 10.46 4.24 9.24
CA ASN A 178 10.00 4.55 10.60
C ASN A 178 8.51 4.24 10.80
N ALA A 179 7.67 4.50 9.78
CA ALA A 179 6.27 4.13 9.81
C ALA A 179 6.08 2.60 9.79
N TYR A 180 6.82 1.91 8.91
CA TYR A 180 6.85 0.45 8.85
C TYR A 180 7.23 -0.16 10.20
N GLU A 181 8.35 0.25 10.81
CA GLU A 181 8.81 -0.27 12.09
C GLU A 181 7.84 0.03 13.25
N THR A 182 7.12 1.15 13.17
CA THR A 182 6.08 1.50 14.17
C THR A 182 4.96 0.44 14.18
N ILE A 183 4.63 -0.16 13.04
CA ILE A 183 3.62 -1.22 12.91
C ILE A 183 4.25 -2.61 13.07
N ASN A 184 5.44 -2.83 12.50
CA ASN A 184 6.14 -4.12 12.55
C ASN A 184 6.53 -4.54 13.99
N ARG A 185 6.93 -3.58 14.82
CA ARG A 185 7.21 -3.79 16.24
C ARG A 185 8.15 -4.95 16.56
N ASN A 186 9.21 -5.07 15.79
CA ASN A 186 10.23 -6.09 16.00
C ASN A 186 9.64 -7.53 16.00
N ARG A 187 8.74 -7.84 15.08
CA ARG A 187 8.13 -9.18 14.95
C ARG A 187 9.17 -10.27 14.82
N GLU A 188 10.24 -10.00 14.10
CA GLU A 188 11.35 -10.92 13.85
C GLU A 188 12.01 -11.35 15.17
N PHE A 189 12.19 -10.45 16.12
CA PHE A 189 12.72 -10.79 17.44
C PHE A 189 11.75 -11.65 18.28
N LYS A 190 10.47 -11.62 17.93
CA LYS A 190 9.43 -12.45 18.56
C LYS A 190 9.20 -13.77 17.80
N GLY A 191 10.03 -14.10 16.80
CA GLY A 191 9.87 -15.28 15.94
C GLY A 191 8.63 -15.22 15.03
N GLN A 192 8.08 -14.04 14.80
CA GLN A 192 6.93 -13.83 13.92
C GLN A 192 7.41 -13.41 12.53
N LYS A 193 6.59 -13.68 11.50
CA LYS A 193 6.85 -13.15 10.16
C LYS A 193 6.86 -11.62 10.19
N PRO A 194 7.80 -10.96 9.48
CA PRO A 194 7.77 -9.52 9.30
C PRO A 194 6.47 -9.07 8.63
N LEU A 195 6.11 -7.82 8.85
CA LEU A 195 4.96 -7.19 8.22
C LEU A 195 5.20 -7.09 6.71
N LEU A 196 4.25 -7.54 5.90
CA LEU A 196 4.32 -7.34 4.46
C LEU A 196 4.05 -5.86 4.13
N ALA A 197 4.95 -5.24 3.37
CA ALA A 197 4.80 -3.87 2.91
C ALA A 197 4.56 -3.83 1.40
N ILE A 198 3.47 -3.21 0.97
CA ILE A 198 3.17 -2.94 -0.42
C ILE A 198 3.14 -1.42 -0.63
N ALA A 199 3.94 -0.92 -1.56
CA ALA A 199 3.88 0.45 -2.02
C ALA A 199 3.42 0.46 -3.48
N ALA A 200 2.30 1.13 -3.76
CA ALA A 200 1.73 1.19 -5.10
C ALA A 200 1.62 2.64 -5.59
N SER A 201 1.88 2.87 -6.86
CA SER A 201 1.74 4.20 -7.46
C SER A 201 1.61 4.15 -8.98
N ASN A 202 1.17 5.25 -9.54
CA ASN A 202 1.22 5.49 -10.98
C ASN A 202 2.66 5.82 -11.42
N SER A 203 3.00 5.52 -12.67
CA SER A 203 4.36 5.64 -13.24
C SER A 203 4.67 7.03 -13.83
N GLU A 204 4.24 8.12 -13.19
CA GLU A 204 4.42 9.47 -13.78
C GLU A 204 5.87 9.96 -13.73
N ASP A 205 6.55 9.78 -12.61
CA ASP A 205 7.97 10.12 -12.45
C ASP A 205 8.64 9.20 -11.43
N ILE A 206 9.32 8.18 -11.90
CA ILE A 206 10.08 7.25 -11.03
C ILE A 206 11.23 7.95 -10.26
N GLY A 207 11.57 9.20 -10.59
CA GLY A 207 12.54 10.04 -9.89
C GLY A 207 12.03 10.58 -8.53
N CYS A 208 11.11 9.87 -7.86
CA CYS A 208 10.59 10.26 -6.56
C CYS A 208 11.63 10.14 -5.42
N SER A 209 11.40 10.85 -4.33
CA SER A 209 12.33 10.88 -3.18
C SER A 209 12.58 9.50 -2.60
N LEU A 210 11.52 8.68 -2.46
CA LEU A 210 11.62 7.32 -1.92
C LEU A 210 12.59 6.47 -2.75
N PHE A 211 12.44 6.45 -4.07
CA PHE A 211 13.30 5.65 -4.96
C PHE A 211 14.73 6.20 -5.08
N LEU A 212 14.89 7.52 -5.03
CA LEU A 212 16.22 8.15 -4.99
C LEU A 212 16.98 7.73 -3.74
N GLU A 213 16.36 7.88 -2.57
CA GLU A 213 16.96 7.56 -1.28
C GLU A 213 17.26 6.06 -1.11
N LEU A 214 16.43 5.20 -1.71
CA LEU A 214 16.62 3.74 -1.73
C LEU A 214 17.59 3.26 -2.84
N GLY A 215 18.04 4.14 -3.73
CA GLY A 215 18.89 3.76 -4.86
C GLY A 215 18.19 2.92 -5.94
N LEU A 216 16.86 2.94 -6.00
CA LEU A 216 16.07 2.04 -6.83
C LEU A 216 15.87 2.51 -8.27
N ILE A 217 16.08 3.80 -8.55
CA ILE A 217 15.82 4.39 -9.88
C ILE A 217 16.53 3.63 -10.99
N LYS A 218 17.82 3.32 -10.82
CA LYS A 218 18.58 2.59 -11.84
C LYS A 218 18.01 1.21 -12.13
N HIS A 219 17.42 0.56 -11.12
CA HIS A 219 16.78 -0.75 -11.28
C HIS A 219 15.52 -0.63 -12.12
N PHE A 220 14.65 0.33 -11.83
CA PHE A 220 13.43 0.58 -12.61
C PHE A 220 13.72 0.99 -14.04
N MET A 221 14.64 1.95 -14.25
CA MET A 221 15.04 2.36 -15.61
C MET A 221 15.61 1.19 -16.44
N ASN A 222 16.36 0.30 -15.80
CA ASN A 222 16.91 -0.88 -16.48
C ASN A 222 15.81 -1.91 -16.80
N MET A 223 14.83 -2.09 -15.91
CA MET A 223 13.67 -2.94 -16.16
C MET A 223 12.87 -2.41 -17.34
N GLU A 224 12.52 -1.13 -17.34
CA GLU A 224 11.79 -0.47 -18.41
C GLU A 224 12.55 -0.62 -19.76
N LYS A 225 13.84 -0.27 -19.80
CA LYS A 225 14.68 -0.38 -21.00
C LYS A 225 14.74 -1.79 -21.55
N LYS A 226 14.72 -2.82 -20.69
CA LYS A 226 14.80 -4.23 -21.08
C LYS A 226 13.43 -4.89 -21.27
N GLY A 227 12.32 -4.18 -21.01
CA GLY A 227 10.97 -4.75 -21.01
C GLY A 227 10.78 -5.82 -19.94
N ILE A 228 11.43 -5.67 -18.78
CA ILE A 228 11.28 -6.58 -17.63
C ILE A 228 10.19 -6.04 -16.73
N GLU A 229 9.11 -6.79 -16.55
CA GLU A 229 7.98 -6.39 -15.71
C GLU A 229 8.19 -6.70 -14.23
N VAL A 230 8.99 -7.72 -13.91
CA VAL A 230 9.19 -8.19 -12.53
C VAL A 230 10.66 -8.37 -12.23
N LYS A 231 11.06 -7.95 -11.04
CA LYS A 231 12.39 -8.17 -10.50
C LYS A 231 12.35 -8.49 -9.02
N PHE A 232 12.88 -9.64 -8.66
CA PHE A 232 13.15 -10.01 -7.28
C PHE A 232 14.58 -9.60 -6.90
N MET A 233 14.73 -9.01 -5.72
CA MET A 233 16.04 -8.61 -5.20
C MET A 233 16.25 -9.17 -3.79
N PRO A 234 17.47 -9.64 -3.51
CA PRO A 234 17.84 -10.17 -2.20
C PRO A 234 17.86 -9.10 -1.13
#